data_99d810f49be90328927119d5a23790cb
#
_entry.id   99d810f49be90328927119d5a23790cb
#
_cell.length_a   1.000
_cell.length_b   1.000
_cell.length_c   1.000
_cell.angle_alpha   90.00
_cell.angle_beta   90.00
_cell.angle_gamma   90.00
#
_symmetry.space_group_name_H-M   'P 1'
#
loop_
_entity.id
_entity.type
_entity.pdbx_description
1 polymer ?
#
loop_
_entity_poly.entity_id
_entity_poly.type
_entity_poly.pdbx_seq_one_letter_code
_entity_poly.pdbx_strand_id
1 'polypeptide(L)'
;GGVAKMNEDILYKEFGVNAEFLIDHAHGREPCTMAEIHAYESKTKSLSNGQILFEDYSADNAFIVMKEMADTLILELVEKKLAAGSVSLTVGYSKDVFPPTGGTRKLSGFTGSRRKLTEEFVRLYNDTTRRKYPIRSINIGLGGLVEDVYSTFDLFMDPAAEEKEKNMQNAIIDIKRRFGKNSLIKAMSLQEKATGIRRNNMVGGHNGG
;
A
#
# COMPACT_ATOMS: atom_id res chain seq x y z
N GLY A 1 0.83 -31.78 -16.64
CA GLY A 1 -0.31 -31.90 -15.91
C GLY A 1 -1.66 -31.82 -16.56
N GLY A 2 -2.69 -31.74 -15.72
CA GLY A 2 -4.08 -31.74 -16.17
C GLY A 2 -4.44 -30.56 -17.08
N VAL A 3 -3.99 -29.35 -16.74
CA VAL A 3 -4.27 -28.11 -17.50
C VAL A 3 -3.75 -28.21 -18.95
N ALA A 4 -2.55 -28.73 -19.17
CA ALA A 4 -1.97 -28.87 -20.51
C ALA A 4 -2.73 -29.87 -21.42
N LYS A 5 -3.67 -30.64 -20.88
CA LYS A 5 -4.52 -31.60 -21.60
C LYS A 5 -5.97 -31.14 -21.74
N MET A 6 -6.31 -29.99 -21.15
CA MET A 6 -7.69 -29.46 -21.23
C MET A 6 -7.90 -28.76 -22.58
N ASN A 7 -9.16 -28.71 -23.01
CA ASN A 7 -9.54 -27.91 -24.16
C ASN A 7 -9.36 -26.42 -23.81
N GLU A 8 -8.62 -25.70 -24.64
CA GLU A 8 -8.32 -24.27 -24.44
C GLU A 8 -9.58 -23.41 -24.38
N ASP A 9 -10.63 -23.71 -25.16
CA ASP A 9 -11.90 -22.97 -25.13
C ASP A 9 -12.56 -22.99 -23.75
N ILE A 10 -12.42 -24.08 -23.01
CA ILE A 10 -12.93 -24.19 -21.64
C ILE A 10 -12.13 -23.25 -20.72
N LEU A 11 -10.82 -23.22 -20.88
CA LEU A 11 -9.94 -22.34 -20.10
C LEU A 11 -10.22 -20.86 -20.39
N TYR A 12 -10.38 -20.49 -21.66
CA TYR A 12 -10.75 -19.11 -22.03
C TYR A 12 -12.13 -18.71 -21.50
N LYS A 13 -13.10 -19.63 -21.48
CA LYS A 13 -14.44 -19.38 -20.92
C LYS A 13 -14.40 -19.11 -19.41
N GLU A 14 -13.56 -19.84 -18.68
CA GLU A 14 -13.50 -19.74 -17.21
C GLU A 14 -12.56 -18.60 -16.73
N PHE A 15 -11.45 -18.35 -17.43
CA PHE A 15 -10.40 -17.43 -17.00
C PHE A 15 -10.22 -16.21 -17.90
N GLY A 16 -10.97 -16.11 -19.01
CA GLY A 16 -10.85 -15.03 -19.98
C GLY A 16 -9.42 -14.92 -20.54
N VAL A 17 -8.93 -13.71 -20.72
CA VAL A 17 -7.57 -13.43 -21.24
C VAL A 17 -6.44 -14.02 -20.39
N ASN A 18 -6.69 -14.29 -19.11
CA ASN A 18 -5.69 -14.92 -18.25
C ASN A 18 -5.46 -16.40 -18.58
N ALA A 19 -6.35 -17.03 -19.37
CA ALA A 19 -6.19 -18.40 -19.83
C ALA A 19 -4.91 -18.56 -20.67
N GLU A 20 -4.50 -17.55 -21.43
CA GLU A 20 -3.28 -17.58 -22.25
C GLU A 20 -2.05 -17.85 -21.40
N PHE A 21 -1.88 -17.12 -20.29
CA PHE A 21 -0.77 -17.35 -19.36
C PHE A 21 -0.83 -18.76 -18.75
N LEU A 22 -2.02 -19.22 -18.39
CA LEU A 22 -2.20 -20.54 -17.80
C LEU A 22 -1.84 -21.65 -18.80
N ILE A 23 -2.23 -21.52 -20.06
CA ILE A 23 -1.93 -22.45 -21.15
C ILE A 23 -0.44 -22.46 -21.42
N ASP A 24 0.20 -21.30 -21.59
CA ASP A 24 1.62 -21.18 -21.85
C ASP A 24 2.46 -21.81 -20.76
N HIS A 25 2.21 -21.44 -19.50
CA HIS A 25 2.94 -22.02 -18.37
C HIS A 25 2.70 -23.53 -18.22
N ALA A 26 1.49 -24.02 -18.52
CA ALA A 26 1.18 -25.45 -18.49
C ALA A 26 1.97 -26.26 -19.55
N HIS A 27 2.37 -25.59 -20.64
CA HIS A 27 3.21 -26.15 -21.71
C HIS A 27 4.70 -25.82 -21.55
N GLY A 28 5.08 -25.16 -20.44
CA GLY A 28 6.47 -24.77 -20.16
C GLY A 28 6.96 -23.61 -21.00
N ARG A 29 6.06 -22.82 -21.54
CA ARG A 29 6.39 -21.58 -22.26
C ARG A 29 6.32 -20.41 -21.31
N GLU A 30 7.41 -19.65 -21.22
CA GLU A 30 7.47 -18.39 -20.48
C GLU A 30 7.85 -17.29 -21.47
N PRO A 31 6.86 -16.49 -21.92
CA PRO A 31 7.11 -15.45 -22.91
C PRO A 31 7.86 -14.24 -22.33
N CYS A 32 7.89 -14.10 -20.98
CA CYS A 32 8.50 -12.96 -20.32
C CYS A 32 9.92 -13.29 -19.84
N THR A 33 10.89 -12.50 -20.27
CA THR A 33 12.28 -12.61 -19.82
C THR A 33 12.56 -11.79 -18.56
N MET A 34 13.58 -12.16 -17.79
CA MET A 34 14.03 -11.37 -16.64
C MET A 34 14.43 -9.96 -17.03
N ALA A 35 14.96 -9.76 -18.24
CA ALA A 35 15.31 -8.44 -18.73
C ALA A 35 14.07 -7.56 -18.96
N GLU A 36 12.99 -8.13 -19.51
CA GLU A 36 11.72 -7.42 -19.70
C GLU A 36 11.04 -7.11 -18.36
N ILE A 37 11.11 -8.03 -17.37
CA ILE A 37 10.61 -7.79 -16.02
C ILE A 37 11.37 -6.61 -15.38
N HIS A 38 12.70 -6.57 -15.52
CA HIS A 38 13.52 -5.50 -14.96
C HIS A 38 13.34 -4.17 -15.70
N ALA A 39 13.05 -4.20 -17.00
CA ALA A 39 12.77 -3.00 -17.79
C ALA A 39 11.34 -2.51 -17.71
N TYR A 40 10.44 -3.29 -17.08
CA TYR A 40 9.02 -2.91 -16.97
C TYR A 40 8.84 -1.72 -16.04
N GLU A 41 8.42 -0.61 -16.59
CA GLU A 41 7.95 0.55 -15.83
C GLU A 41 6.43 0.50 -15.70
N SER A 42 5.98 0.34 -14.46
CA SER A 42 4.54 0.30 -14.18
C SER A 42 3.90 1.66 -14.48
N LYS A 43 2.93 1.66 -15.37
CA LYS A 43 2.08 2.82 -15.65
C LYS A 43 0.96 2.98 -14.61
N THR A 44 1.14 2.41 -13.41
CA THR A 44 0.10 2.45 -12.37
C THR A 44 -0.14 3.87 -11.89
N LYS A 45 -1.41 4.26 -11.90
CA LYS A 45 -1.88 5.53 -11.35
C LYS A 45 -2.23 5.41 -9.85
N SER A 46 -1.70 4.40 -9.16
CA SER A 46 -1.94 4.15 -7.75
C SER A 46 -0.78 3.41 -7.08
N LEU A 47 -0.57 3.69 -5.80
CA LEU A 47 0.26 2.89 -4.89
C LEU A 47 -0.64 2.28 -3.85
N SER A 48 -0.40 1.03 -3.48
CA SER A 48 -1.20 0.35 -2.45
C SER A 48 -0.34 -0.56 -1.59
N ASN A 49 -0.80 -0.78 -0.37
CA ASN A 49 -0.18 -1.68 0.57
C ASN A 49 -1.28 -2.43 1.34
N GLY A 50 -1.16 -3.75 1.43
CA GLY A 50 -2.08 -4.61 2.15
C GLY A 50 -1.37 -5.44 3.21
N GLN A 51 -2.06 -5.71 4.30
CA GLN A 51 -1.57 -6.59 5.35
C GLN A 51 -2.70 -7.45 5.92
N ILE A 52 -2.48 -8.76 5.97
CA ILE A 52 -3.22 -9.66 6.84
C ILE A 52 -2.54 -9.60 8.20
N LEU A 53 -3.31 -9.30 9.25
CA LEU A 53 -2.80 -9.18 10.61
C LEU A 53 -2.48 -10.58 11.17
N PHE A 54 -1.51 -10.66 12.06
CA PHE A 54 -1.05 -11.94 12.62
C PHE A 54 -2.10 -12.64 13.49
N GLU A 55 -3.00 -11.85 14.05
CA GLU A 55 -4.14 -12.28 14.88
C GLU A 55 -5.30 -11.32 14.69
N ASP A 56 -6.40 -11.54 15.36
CA ASP A 56 -7.52 -10.61 15.40
C ASP A 56 -7.19 -9.39 16.25
N TYR A 57 -7.30 -8.22 15.67
CA TYR A 57 -6.97 -6.94 16.31
C TYR A 57 -8.22 -6.18 16.72
N SER A 58 -8.13 -5.46 17.84
CA SER A 58 -9.08 -4.40 18.15
C SER A 58 -8.93 -3.24 17.17
N ALA A 59 -9.94 -2.39 17.07
CA ALA A 59 -9.85 -1.21 16.22
C ALA A 59 -8.71 -0.26 16.61
N ASP A 60 -8.37 -0.16 17.90
CA ASP A 60 -7.28 0.71 18.36
C ASP A 60 -5.91 0.14 17.96
N ASN A 61 -5.72 -1.16 18.07
CA ASN A 61 -4.49 -1.82 17.64
C ASN A 61 -4.34 -1.80 16.10
N ALA A 62 -5.41 -2.07 15.37
CA ALA A 62 -5.45 -1.98 13.90
C ALA A 62 -5.19 -0.55 13.39
N PHE A 63 -5.61 0.47 14.15
CA PHE A 63 -5.31 1.87 13.86
C PHE A 63 -3.81 2.19 13.89
N ILE A 64 -3.07 1.59 14.83
CA ILE A 64 -1.61 1.73 14.88
C ILE A 64 -0.99 1.16 13.61
N VAL A 65 -1.40 -0.05 13.22
CA VAL A 65 -0.91 -0.71 12.01
C VAL A 65 -1.25 0.10 10.75
N MET A 66 -2.47 0.61 10.64
CA MET A 66 -2.87 1.48 9.53
C MET A 66 -1.96 2.70 9.41
N LYS A 67 -1.61 3.35 10.53
CA LYS A 67 -0.70 4.51 10.55
C LYS A 67 0.73 4.13 10.14
N GLU A 68 1.23 2.96 10.55
CA GLU A 68 2.54 2.45 10.11
C GLU A 68 2.57 2.19 8.60
N MET A 69 1.49 1.58 8.08
CA MET A 69 1.33 1.33 6.66
C MET A 69 1.27 2.64 5.86
N ALA A 70 0.47 3.61 6.33
CA ALA A 70 0.35 4.94 5.72
C ALA A 70 1.71 5.65 5.67
N ASP A 71 2.47 5.62 6.76
CA ASP A 71 3.80 6.22 6.82
C ASP A 71 4.76 5.64 5.77
N THR A 72 4.76 4.32 5.63
CA THR A 72 5.59 3.62 4.64
C THR A 72 5.15 3.96 3.20
N LEU A 73 3.84 3.95 2.92
CA LEU A 73 3.29 4.22 1.60
C LEU A 73 3.53 5.67 1.15
N ILE A 74 3.45 6.61 2.09
CA ILE A 74 3.71 8.04 1.82
C ILE A 74 5.21 8.27 1.55
N LEU A 75 6.10 7.60 2.27
CA LEU A 75 7.54 7.68 1.97
C LEU A 75 7.85 7.12 0.57
N GLU A 76 7.21 6.01 0.17
CA GLU A 76 7.34 5.47 -1.18
C GLU A 76 6.83 6.46 -2.26
N LEU A 77 5.70 7.14 -2.01
CA LEU A 77 5.18 8.19 -2.89
C LEU A 77 6.21 9.30 -3.12
N VAL A 78 6.81 9.79 -2.03
CA VAL A 78 7.82 10.87 -2.08
C VAL A 78 9.11 10.39 -2.76
N GLU A 79 9.57 9.18 -2.47
CA GLU A 79 10.74 8.57 -3.11
C GLU A 79 10.58 8.49 -4.64
N LYS A 80 9.36 8.17 -5.09
CA LYS A 80 8.99 8.14 -6.52
C LYS A 80 8.72 9.51 -7.12
N LYS A 81 8.85 10.60 -6.35
CA LYS A 81 8.53 11.97 -6.75
C LYS A 81 7.12 12.14 -7.30
N LEU A 82 6.16 11.53 -6.62
CA LEU A 82 4.75 11.56 -6.98
C LEU A 82 3.93 12.32 -5.94
N ALA A 83 2.77 12.81 -6.37
CA ALA A 83 1.70 13.38 -5.54
C ALA A 83 0.40 12.60 -5.77
N ALA A 84 -0.41 12.47 -4.73
CA ALA A 84 -1.66 11.72 -4.77
C ALA A 84 -2.88 12.65 -4.78
N GLY A 85 -3.92 12.27 -5.52
CA GLY A 85 -5.21 12.95 -5.60
C GLY A 85 -6.32 12.24 -4.79
N SER A 86 -6.06 11.06 -4.25
CA SER A 86 -7.02 10.35 -3.40
C SER A 86 -6.33 9.37 -2.44
N VAL A 87 -7.03 9.06 -1.34
CA VAL A 87 -6.69 7.98 -0.42
C VAL A 87 -7.77 6.92 -0.43
N SER A 88 -7.40 5.65 -0.24
CA SER A 88 -8.33 4.53 -0.11
C SER A 88 -7.96 3.66 1.09
N LEU A 89 -8.98 3.09 1.71
CA LEU A 89 -8.84 2.19 2.84
C LEU A 89 -9.86 1.06 2.68
N THR A 90 -9.43 -0.17 2.99
CA THR A 90 -10.32 -1.30 3.23
C THR A 90 -9.91 -1.98 4.52
N VAL A 91 -10.85 -2.14 5.43
CA VAL A 91 -10.70 -2.87 6.69
C VAL A 91 -11.48 -4.17 6.58
N GLY A 92 -10.79 -5.30 6.60
CA GLY A 92 -11.37 -6.62 6.60
C GLY A 92 -11.44 -7.17 8.02
N TYR A 93 -12.58 -7.75 8.35
CA TYR A 93 -12.86 -8.35 9.67
C TYR A 93 -12.57 -9.85 9.66
N SER A 94 -12.61 -10.47 10.83
CA SER A 94 -12.46 -11.92 10.93
C SER A 94 -13.52 -12.63 10.11
N LYS A 95 -13.18 -13.83 9.63
CA LYS A 95 -14.01 -14.59 8.71
C LYS A 95 -15.46 -14.71 9.21
N ASP A 96 -16.40 -14.41 8.32
CA ASP A 96 -17.85 -14.52 8.54
C ASP A 96 -18.43 -13.66 9.68
N VAL A 97 -17.65 -12.71 10.23
CA VAL A 97 -18.11 -11.84 11.33
C VAL A 97 -18.78 -10.58 10.81
N PHE A 98 -18.16 -9.90 9.85
CA PHE A 98 -18.68 -8.69 9.23
C PHE A 98 -18.04 -8.46 7.84
N PRO A 99 -18.79 -7.93 6.86
CA PRO A 99 -18.23 -7.61 5.56
C PRO A 99 -17.19 -6.50 5.66
N PRO A 100 -16.18 -6.47 4.74
CA PRO A 100 -15.19 -5.41 4.73
C PRO A 100 -15.81 -4.02 4.65
N THR A 101 -15.19 -3.05 5.31
CA THR A 101 -15.58 -1.65 5.28
C THR A 101 -14.43 -0.77 4.79
N GLY A 102 -14.73 0.49 4.49
CA GLY A 102 -13.75 1.44 3.98
C GLY A 102 -14.32 2.25 2.82
N GLY A 103 -13.45 2.69 1.95
CA GLY A 103 -13.83 3.48 0.78
C GLY A 103 -12.65 4.25 0.20
N THR A 104 -12.97 5.15 -0.72
CA THR A 104 -12.00 6.07 -1.34
C THR A 104 -12.45 7.50 -1.10
N ARG A 105 -11.51 8.36 -0.74
CA ARG A 105 -11.73 9.80 -0.57
C ARG A 105 -10.84 10.58 -1.51
N LYS A 106 -11.45 11.43 -2.34
CA LYS A 106 -10.73 12.39 -3.16
C LYS A 106 -10.19 13.52 -2.27
N LEU A 107 -8.99 13.98 -2.58
CA LEU A 107 -8.38 15.13 -1.96
C LEU A 107 -8.81 16.42 -2.69
N SER A 108 -8.68 17.56 -2.04
CA SER A 108 -8.95 18.87 -2.66
C SER A 108 -7.95 19.25 -3.75
N GLY A 109 -6.82 18.54 -3.82
CA GLY A 109 -5.77 18.73 -4.81
C GLY A 109 -4.75 17.59 -4.71
N PHE A 110 -3.68 17.67 -5.53
CA PHE A 110 -2.60 16.69 -5.50
C PHE A 110 -1.58 17.07 -4.43
N THR A 111 -1.17 16.12 -3.62
CA THR A 111 -0.21 16.37 -2.53
C THR A 111 0.68 15.16 -2.21
N GLY A 112 1.94 15.44 -1.85
CA GLY A 112 2.88 14.51 -1.23
C GLY A 112 3.05 14.75 0.28
N SER A 113 2.30 15.72 0.86
CA SER A 113 2.39 16.05 2.27
C SER A 113 1.96 14.91 3.15
N ARG A 114 2.87 14.44 3.98
CA ARG A 114 2.64 13.36 4.94
C ARG A 114 1.57 13.73 5.95
N ARG A 115 1.54 14.97 6.40
CA ARG A 115 0.54 15.45 7.33
C ARG A 115 -0.87 15.34 6.73
N LYS A 116 -1.07 15.92 5.54
CA LYS A 116 -2.38 15.91 4.84
C LYS A 116 -2.85 14.48 4.56
N LEU A 117 -1.99 13.64 3.99
CA LEU A 117 -2.34 12.26 3.64
C LEU A 117 -2.62 11.41 4.89
N THR A 118 -1.83 11.56 5.96
CA THR A 118 -2.08 10.84 7.22
C THR A 118 -3.40 11.27 7.85
N GLU A 119 -3.72 12.56 7.87
CA GLU A 119 -5.00 13.08 8.38
C GLU A 119 -6.19 12.48 7.63
N GLU A 120 -6.11 12.36 6.30
CA GLU A 120 -7.19 11.79 5.51
C GLU A 120 -7.34 10.27 5.72
N PHE A 121 -6.25 9.52 5.87
CA PHE A 121 -6.32 8.11 6.28
C PHE A 121 -6.97 7.95 7.67
N VAL A 122 -6.60 8.80 8.63
CA VAL A 122 -7.18 8.80 9.98
C VAL A 122 -8.67 9.09 9.94
N ARG A 123 -9.10 10.11 9.19
CA ARG A 123 -10.51 10.44 9.01
C ARG A 123 -11.28 9.28 8.37
N LEU A 124 -10.75 8.72 7.28
CA LEU A 124 -11.39 7.60 6.57
C LEU A 124 -11.51 6.37 7.47
N TYR A 125 -10.48 6.07 8.27
CA TYR A 125 -10.51 4.98 9.24
C TYR A 125 -11.59 5.19 10.30
N ASN A 126 -11.66 6.36 10.91
CA ASN A 126 -12.63 6.67 11.96
C ASN A 126 -14.07 6.65 11.44
N ASP A 127 -14.29 7.13 10.21
CA ASP A 127 -15.62 7.22 9.61
C ASP A 127 -16.18 5.86 9.19
N THR A 128 -15.31 4.93 8.80
CA THR A 128 -15.76 3.69 8.14
C THR A 128 -15.56 2.42 8.97
N THR A 129 -14.61 2.42 9.93
CA THR A 129 -14.28 1.22 10.70
C THR A 129 -15.36 0.86 11.72
N ARG A 130 -15.78 -0.39 11.73
CA ARG A 130 -16.74 -0.95 12.71
C ARG A 130 -15.99 -1.46 13.94
N ARG A 131 -15.81 -0.59 14.93
CA ARG A 131 -14.92 -0.79 16.10
C ARG A 131 -15.26 -2.00 16.97
N LYS A 132 -16.49 -2.50 16.93
CA LYS A 132 -16.95 -3.63 17.75
C LYS A 132 -16.53 -5.01 17.22
N TYR A 133 -16.07 -5.06 15.96
CA TYR A 133 -15.70 -6.33 15.32
C TYR A 133 -14.18 -6.51 15.27
N PRO A 134 -13.68 -7.74 15.42
CA PRO A 134 -12.25 -8.03 15.31
C PRO A 134 -11.77 -7.84 13.87
N ILE A 135 -10.66 -7.14 13.72
CA ILE A 135 -10.06 -6.78 12.43
C ILE A 135 -8.97 -7.78 12.07
N ARG A 136 -9.00 -8.28 10.84
CA ARG A 136 -8.06 -9.29 10.32
C ARG A 136 -7.19 -8.80 9.19
N SER A 137 -7.59 -7.78 8.45
CA SER A 137 -6.79 -7.22 7.36
C SER A 137 -6.99 -5.72 7.20
N ILE A 138 -5.96 -5.06 6.68
CA ILE A 138 -5.97 -3.64 6.33
C ILE A 138 -5.35 -3.51 4.95
N ASN A 139 -6.02 -2.80 4.05
CA ASN A 139 -5.47 -2.38 2.77
C ASN A 139 -5.62 -0.86 2.66
N ILE A 140 -4.56 -0.19 2.26
CA ILE A 140 -4.53 1.24 2.03
C ILE A 140 -3.99 1.54 0.63
N GLY A 141 -4.39 2.67 0.06
CA GLY A 141 -3.92 3.07 -1.24
C GLY A 141 -3.90 4.58 -1.43
N LEU A 142 -3.03 5.01 -2.33
CA LEU A 142 -2.92 6.36 -2.85
C LEU A 142 -3.25 6.30 -4.34
N GLY A 143 -4.20 7.08 -4.81
CA GLY A 143 -4.68 7.06 -6.18
C GLY A 143 -4.63 8.42 -6.86
N GLY A 144 -4.88 8.42 -8.18
CA GLY A 144 -4.78 9.63 -8.98
C GLY A 144 -3.37 10.22 -8.93
N LEU A 145 -2.35 9.36 -9.08
CA LEU A 145 -0.96 9.78 -8.98
C LEU A 145 -0.54 10.65 -10.15
N VAL A 146 0.15 11.74 -9.84
CA VAL A 146 0.79 12.66 -10.79
C VAL A 146 2.24 12.91 -10.34
N GLU A 147 3.07 13.43 -11.24
CA GLU A 147 4.39 13.91 -10.83
C GLU A 147 4.27 15.03 -9.79
N ASP A 148 5.19 15.09 -8.84
CA ASP A 148 5.17 16.04 -7.71
C ASP A 148 5.22 17.52 -8.16
N VAL A 149 5.71 17.80 -9.37
CA VAL A 149 5.67 19.12 -9.97
C VAL A 149 4.24 19.67 -10.18
N TYR A 150 3.24 18.78 -10.21
CA TYR A 150 1.81 19.14 -10.29
C TYR A 150 1.12 19.19 -8.91
N SER A 151 1.89 19.12 -7.83
CA SER A 151 1.33 19.29 -6.47
C SER A 151 0.61 20.61 -6.36
N THR A 152 -0.60 20.57 -5.78
CA THR A 152 -1.41 21.76 -5.59
C THR A 152 -0.92 22.53 -4.38
N PHE A 153 -0.51 23.76 -4.60
CA PHE A 153 -0.18 24.69 -3.51
C PHE A 153 -1.48 25.19 -2.87
N ASP A 154 -1.54 25.09 -1.55
CA ASP A 154 -2.61 25.70 -0.77
C ASP A 154 -2.17 27.11 -0.36
N LEU A 155 -2.94 28.11 -0.79
CA LEU A 155 -2.66 29.53 -0.51
C LEU A 155 -2.62 29.87 0.99
N PHE A 156 -3.17 29.00 1.83
CA PHE A 156 -3.20 29.17 3.29
C PHE A 156 -2.08 28.41 4.02
N MET A 157 -1.19 27.75 3.29
CA MET A 157 -0.06 27.02 3.88
C MET A 157 1.23 27.81 3.78
N ASP A 158 2.04 27.71 4.84
CA ASP A 158 3.38 28.25 4.87
C ASP A 158 4.31 27.42 3.95
N PRO A 159 4.84 28.02 2.85
CA PRO A 159 5.74 27.32 1.93
C PRO A 159 7.00 26.79 2.64
N ALA A 160 7.50 27.51 3.64
CA ALA A 160 8.70 27.09 4.39
C ALA A 160 8.42 25.83 5.23
N ALA A 161 7.21 25.69 5.76
CA ALA A 161 6.81 24.48 6.49
C ALA A 161 6.68 23.26 5.55
N GLU A 162 6.15 23.44 4.34
CA GLU A 162 6.08 22.37 3.33
C GLU A 162 7.48 21.94 2.86
N GLU A 163 8.36 22.89 2.59
CA GLU A 163 9.74 22.59 2.21
C GLU A 163 10.49 21.85 3.33
N LYS A 164 10.31 22.27 4.57
CA LYS A 164 10.90 21.60 5.73
C LYS A 164 10.37 20.17 5.88
N GLU A 165 9.07 19.95 5.68
CA GLU A 165 8.47 18.61 5.69
C GLU A 165 9.08 17.73 4.59
N LYS A 166 9.20 18.23 3.37
CA LYS A 166 9.78 17.52 2.22
C LYS A 166 11.25 17.16 2.46
N ASN A 167 12.03 18.10 2.98
CA ASN A 167 13.43 17.86 3.32
C ASN A 167 13.58 16.80 4.42
N MET A 168 12.72 16.82 5.43
CA MET A 168 12.68 15.78 6.46
C MET A 168 12.30 14.41 5.89
N GLN A 169 11.32 14.33 5.00
CA GLN A 169 10.95 13.06 4.34
C GLN A 169 12.12 12.49 3.52
N ASN A 170 12.79 13.32 2.74
CA ASN A 170 13.97 12.91 1.96
C ASN A 170 15.11 12.41 2.88
N ALA A 171 15.40 13.10 3.97
CA ALA A 171 16.40 12.66 4.94
C ALA A 171 16.04 11.29 5.56
N ILE A 172 14.76 11.05 5.87
CA ILE A 172 14.28 9.74 6.37
C ILE A 172 14.47 8.64 5.31
N ILE A 173 14.16 8.92 4.04
CA ILE A 173 14.35 7.99 2.93
C ILE A 173 15.84 7.63 2.79
N ASP A 174 16.73 8.63 2.81
CA ASP A 174 18.17 8.42 2.68
C ASP A 174 18.74 7.59 3.83
N ILE A 175 18.32 7.86 5.07
CA ILE A 175 18.73 7.06 6.24
C ILE A 175 18.27 5.61 6.07
N LYS A 176 17.00 5.39 5.73
CA LYS A 176 16.45 4.04 5.55
C LYS A 176 17.09 3.27 4.40
N ARG A 177 17.47 3.96 3.32
CA ARG A 177 18.17 3.37 2.18
C ARG A 177 19.59 2.94 2.56
N ARG A 178 20.31 3.75 3.37
CA ARG A 178 21.71 3.47 3.76
C ARG A 178 21.83 2.45 4.89
N PHE A 179 20.92 2.47 5.84
CA PHE A 179 21.05 1.73 7.10
C PHE A 179 19.92 0.70 7.33
N GLY A 180 19.01 0.54 6.35
CA GLY A 180 17.90 -0.41 6.40
C GLY A 180 16.60 0.20 6.92
N LYS A 181 15.49 -0.49 6.63
CA LYS A 181 14.12 0.00 6.89
C LYS A 181 13.83 0.27 8.37
N ASN A 182 14.50 -0.44 9.27
CA ASN A 182 14.32 -0.32 10.73
C ASN A 182 15.32 0.63 11.41
N SER A 183 16.22 1.28 10.66
CA SER A 183 17.21 2.19 11.22
C SER A 183 16.59 3.46 11.82
N LEU A 184 15.41 3.85 11.36
CA LEU A 184 14.65 4.97 11.89
C LEU A 184 13.18 4.58 11.94
N ILE A 185 12.63 4.47 13.15
CA ILE A 185 11.25 4.08 13.42
C ILE A 185 10.55 5.13 14.27
N LYS A 186 9.24 5.20 14.19
CA LYS A 186 8.43 6.04 15.08
C LYS A 186 8.16 5.34 16.41
N ALA A 187 8.00 6.11 17.48
CA ALA A 187 7.67 5.57 18.80
C ALA A 187 6.39 4.70 18.80
N MET A 188 5.43 4.99 17.93
CA MET A 188 4.23 4.14 17.79
C MET A 188 4.55 2.70 17.34
N SER A 189 5.64 2.50 16.60
CA SER A 189 6.08 1.17 16.15
C SER A 189 6.73 0.33 17.26
N LEU A 190 6.93 0.91 18.44
CA LEU A 190 7.39 0.19 19.64
C LEU A 190 6.24 -0.32 20.51
N GLN A 191 4.99 -0.03 20.15
CA GLN A 191 3.82 -0.53 20.89
C GLN A 191 3.65 -2.04 20.63
N GLU A 192 3.11 -2.75 21.64
CA GLU A 192 3.00 -4.21 21.64
C GLU A 192 2.36 -4.82 20.39
N LYS A 193 1.32 -4.16 19.86
CA LYS A 193 0.57 -4.63 18.68
C LYS A 193 1.01 -3.98 17.36
N ALA A 194 2.08 -3.18 17.37
CA ALA A 194 2.66 -2.64 16.14
C ALA A 194 3.32 -3.76 15.32
N THR A 195 3.25 -3.64 13.98
CA THR A 195 3.74 -4.68 13.07
C THR A 195 4.89 -4.20 12.17
N GLY A 196 5.16 -2.90 12.15
CA GLY A 196 6.07 -2.27 11.18
C GLY A 196 7.48 -2.86 11.21
N ILE A 197 8.07 -3.04 12.40
CA ILE A 197 9.41 -3.61 12.55
C ILE A 197 9.47 -5.04 12.03
N ARG A 198 8.51 -5.89 12.44
CA ARG A 198 8.42 -7.28 12.00
C ARG A 198 8.20 -7.36 10.48
N ARG A 199 7.29 -6.56 9.95
CA ARG A 199 6.98 -6.53 8.52
C ARG A 199 8.18 -6.11 7.66
N ASN A 200 8.99 -5.17 8.12
CA ASN A 200 10.19 -4.74 7.41
C ASN A 200 11.24 -5.86 7.23
N ASN A 201 11.19 -6.89 8.09
CA ASN A 201 12.06 -8.07 8.03
C ASN A 201 11.47 -9.20 7.18
N MET A 202 10.23 -9.05 6.66
CA MET A 202 9.59 -10.07 5.82
C MET A 202 9.90 -9.81 4.34
N VAL A 203 9.98 -10.89 3.56
CA VAL A 203 10.13 -10.85 2.10
C VAL A 203 8.80 -11.29 1.49
N GLY A 204 8.15 -10.39 0.70
CA GLY A 204 6.88 -10.70 0.05
C GLY A 204 5.74 -11.06 1.02
N GLY A 205 5.79 -10.59 2.28
CA GLY A 205 4.80 -10.92 3.32
C GLY A 205 5.06 -12.24 4.07
N HIS A 206 6.15 -12.94 3.75
CA HIS A 206 6.57 -14.17 4.40
C HIS A 206 7.88 -13.97 5.17
N ASN A 207 8.08 -14.74 6.24
CA ASN A 207 9.38 -14.76 6.93
C ASN A 207 10.43 -15.27 5.92
N GLY A 208 11.40 -14.44 5.58
CA GLY A 208 12.59 -14.87 4.87
C GLY A 208 13.34 -15.85 5.78
N GLY A 209 13.47 -17.10 5.34
CA GLY A 209 14.26 -18.11 6.03
C GLY A 209 15.74 -17.76 6.05
#